data_397afb377bef60b32ccb836739caf3fc
#
_entry.id   397afb377bef60b32ccb836739caf3fc
#
_cell.length_a   1.000
_cell.length_b   1.000
_cell.length_c   1.000
_cell.angle_alpha   90.00
_cell.angle_beta   90.00
_cell.angle_gamma   90.00
#
_symmetry.space_group_name_H-M   'P 1'
#
loop_
_entity.id
_entity.type
_entity.pdbx_description
1 polymer ?
#
loop_
_entity_poly.entity_id
_entity_poly.type
_entity_poly.pdbx_seq_one_letter_code
_entity_poly.pdbx_strand_id
1 'polypeptide(L)'
;MQLLSAYLLESATLSDEAIAARYALVREDIAEWLRVDKEVDDPWAASGDFESLTKDGSGSFTRQQTVVPAGSLEEVRLDEFTRSGQIFTTQIAVVSHGRRLRIYCTLNVANSESVVAPLPIDPRCPSIVRTLLARSSDWQLNSSQLPPAQPSPMTGDIGGRSLAAEIRDKNRVLPIAVVSEIEGEFLWPRLPHELAFDLAGLAKVVSVDDEATWALTDEVGKLHSCYRGAVRLYWPPRSRSHGEVYFNSTVWTASVLLSNDHDGKGLGRIRSTLRRTLMSTAALSITPPPAIREIQDASSRIRIEELERQADPNSAELAEARRYARENQDLKAKVEQLQGELAKASARASAAEHALTQLKAPPLDTEAQLEAESAATEPDPGEARFYKKTHSKGAYDVMVQVDDCGHTSWQASNKADKAKKGIEKLLERNDWKSLQHCGSCTGGGMWRVRW
;
A
#
# COMPACT_ATOMS: atom_id res chain seq x y z
N MET A 1 16.64 11.38 -7.83
CA MET A 1 15.47 11.39 -6.92
C MET A 1 14.39 10.50 -7.53
N GLN A 2 13.86 9.55 -6.79
CA GLN A 2 12.85 8.58 -7.23
C GLN A 2 11.58 8.77 -6.39
N LEU A 3 10.42 8.90 -7.07
CA LEU A 3 9.12 8.94 -6.40
C LEU A 3 8.73 7.52 -5.95
N LEU A 4 8.49 7.34 -4.67
CA LEU A 4 8.13 6.05 -4.06
C LEU A 4 6.62 5.90 -3.89
N SER A 5 5.93 6.97 -3.50
CA SER A 5 4.48 6.99 -3.33
C SER A 5 3.92 8.40 -3.47
N ALA A 6 2.64 8.47 -3.83
CA ALA A 6 1.85 9.70 -3.83
C ALA A 6 0.49 9.42 -3.17
N TYR A 7 -0.05 10.42 -2.49
CA TYR A 7 -1.35 10.40 -1.82
C TYR A 7 -2.10 11.69 -2.18
N LEU A 8 -3.38 11.57 -2.41
CA LEU A 8 -4.27 12.71 -2.61
C LEU A 8 -5.50 12.53 -1.73
N LEU A 9 -5.70 13.46 -0.80
CA LEU A 9 -6.86 13.53 0.07
C LEU A 9 -7.69 14.75 -0.35
N GLU A 10 -8.92 14.54 -0.76
CA GLU A 10 -9.84 15.62 -1.15
C GLU A 10 -11.01 15.68 -0.20
N SER A 11 -11.42 16.88 0.21
CA SER A 11 -12.68 17.07 0.92
C SER A 11 -13.86 17.05 -0.05
N ALA A 12 -15.06 16.77 0.44
CA ALA A 12 -16.28 17.16 -0.24
C ALA A 12 -16.31 18.69 -0.43
N THR A 13 -17.26 19.19 -1.20
CA THR A 13 -17.51 20.64 -1.31
C THR A 13 -18.03 21.17 0.02
N LEU A 14 -17.37 22.17 0.56
CA LEU A 14 -17.65 22.76 1.88
C LEU A 14 -18.09 24.22 1.74
N SER A 15 -18.66 24.82 2.83
CA SER A 15 -18.80 26.26 2.94
C SER A 15 -17.44 26.92 3.15
N ASP A 16 -17.36 28.22 2.89
CA ASP A 16 -16.09 28.95 3.02
C ASP A 16 -15.55 28.94 4.47
N GLU A 17 -16.47 29.02 5.46
CA GLU A 17 -16.14 28.90 6.88
C GLU A 17 -15.61 27.49 7.24
N ALA A 18 -16.28 26.46 6.74
CA ALA A 18 -15.88 25.07 6.99
C ALA A 18 -14.52 24.74 6.34
N ILE A 19 -14.24 25.30 5.16
CA ILE A 19 -12.92 25.17 4.53
C ILE A 19 -11.85 25.85 5.37
N ALA A 20 -12.07 27.09 5.80
CA ALA A 20 -11.11 27.84 6.59
C ALA A 20 -10.79 27.10 7.91
N ALA A 21 -11.82 26.62 8.60
CA ALA A 21 -11.65 25.83 9.81
C ALA A 21 -10.88 24.53 9.55
N ARG A 22 -11.24 23.80 8.51
CA ARG A 22 -10.56 22.53 8.15
C ARG A 22 -9.13 22.75 7.69
N TYR A 23 -8.87 23.82 6.92
CA TYR A 23 -7.51 24.20 6.53
C TYR A 23 -6.64 24.50 7.75
N ALA A 24 -7.17 25.24 8.73
CA ALA A 24 -6.46 25.51 9.97
C ALA A 24 -6.14 24.22 10.77
N LEU A 25 -7.11 23.30 10.88
CA LEU A 25 -6.89 22.01 11.55
C LEU A 25 -5.82 21.17 10.87
N VAL A 26 -5.83 21.08 9.55
CA VAL A 26 -4.81 20.33 8.78
C VAL A 26 -3.41 20.93 8.99
N ARG A 27 -3.31 22.26 9.02
CA ARG A 27 -2.06 22.96 9.31
C ARG A 27 -1.51 22.63 10.70
N GLU A 28 -2.41 22.56 11.67
CA GLU A 28 -2.06 22.19 13.05
C GLU A 28 -1.63 20.71 13.13
N ASP A 29 -2.34 19.79 12.44
CA ASP A 29 -1.95 18.38 12.36
C ASP A 29 -0.55 18.19 11.74
N ILE A 30 -0.21 18.99 10.72
CA ILE A 30 1.12 18.97 10.11
C ILE A 30 2.18 19.53 11.09
N ALA A 31 1.86 20.61 11.79
CA ALA A 31 2.78 21.20 12.78
C ALA A 31 3.02 20.23 13.95
N GLU A 32 1.96 19.58 14.44
CA GLU A 32 2.06 18.57 15.50
C GLU A 32 2.87 17.35 15.05
N TRP A 33 2.66 16.89 13.79
CA TRP A 33 3.46 15.83 13.20
C TRP A 33 4.95 16.19 13.13
N LEU A 34 5.30 17.42 12.73
CA LEU A 34 6.68 17.89 12.71
C LEU A 34 7.26 17.94 14.13
N ARG A 35 6.48 18.42 15.11
CA ARG A 35 6.91 18.54 16.51
C ARG A 35 7.11 17.18 17.19
N VAL A 36 6.12 16.30 17.08
CA VAL A 36 6.09 15.03 17.84
C VAL A 36 6.81 13.90 17.11
N ASP A 37 6.51 13.72 15.81
CA ASP A 37 7.07 12.58 15.06
C ASP A 37 8.50 12.87 14.57
N LYS A 38 8.84 14.14 14.35
CA LYS A 38 10.11 14.57 13.76
C LYS A 38 10.99 15.36 14.70
N GLU A 39 10.49 15.68 15.89
CA GLU A 39 11.23 16.40 16.94
C GLU A 39 11.72 17.79 16.48
N VAL A 40 10.93 18.47 15.64
CA VAL A 40 11.19 19.83 15.17
C VAL A 40 10.81 20.82 16.28
N ASP A 41 11.73 21.69 16.71
CA ASP A 41 11.50 22.66 17.79
C ASP A 41 10.44 23.71 17.43
N ASP A 42 10.57 24.35 16.28
CA ASP A 42 9.58 25.32 15.77
C ASP A 42 9.01 24.87 14.42
N PRO A 43 7.88 24.14 14.45
CA PRO A 43 7.25 23.63 13.22
C PRO A 43 6.58 24.73 12.37
N TRP A 44 6.52 25.98 12.87
CA TRP A 44 5.94 27.12 12.14
C TRP A 44 7.01 27.97 11.44
N ALA A 45 8.27 27.74 11.72
CA ALA A 45 9.37 28.42 11.02
C ALA A 45 9.34 28.13 9.51
N ALA A 46 9.84 29.07 8.71
CA ALA A 46 9.95 28.90 7.25
C ALA A 46 10.93 27.80 6.84
N SER A 47 11.93 27.51 7.69
CA SER A 47 12.88 26.41 7.52
C SER A 47 13.58 26.12 8.84
N GLY A 48 14.13 24.93 8.98
CA GLY A 48 14.93 24.52 10.11
C GLY A 48 15.56 23.17 9.88
N ASP A 49 16.60 22.89 10.66
CA ASP A 49 17.21 21.57 10.77
C ASP A 49 16.71 20.89 12.05
N PHE A 50 16.73 19.58 12.09
CA PHE A 50 16.35 18.79 13.26
C PHE A 50 17.26 17.58 13.42
N GLU A 51 17.45 17.16 14.65
CA GLU A 51 18.13 15.92 15.01
C GLU A 51 17.18 15.10 15.89
N SER A 52 16.79 13.93 15.41
CA SER A 52 15.95 13.03 16.20
C SER A 52 16.81 12.24 17.17
N LEU A 53 16.62 12.50 18.45
CA LEU A 53 17.30 11.78 19.54
C LEU A 53 16.81 10.34 19.67
N THR A 54 15.56 10.08 19.26
CA THR A 54 14.92 8.78 19.41
C THR A 54 15.07 7.88 18.18
N LYS A 55 15.30 8.43 16.98
CA LYS A 55 15.32 7.69 15.70
C LYS A 55 16.69 7.67 15.01
N ASP A 56 17.74 8.18 15.66
CA ASP A 56 19.10 8.23 15.08
C ASP A 56 19.13 8.87 13.67
N GLY A 57 18.35 9.89 13.44
CA GLY A 57 18.21 10.58 12.16
C GLY A 57 18.35 12.08 12.30
N SER A 58 18.85 12.72 11.26
CA SER A 58 18.85 14.17 11.12
C SER A 58 18.12 14.56 9.85
N GLY A 59 17.73 15.82 9.74
CA GLY A 59 17.06 16.28 8.54
C GLY A 59 16.89 17.78 8.53
N SER A 60 16.23 18.26 7.50
CA SER A 60 15.83 19.65 7.36
C SER A 60 14.40 19.75 6.89
N PHE A 61 13.73 20.83 7.18
CA PHE A 61 12.42 21.12 6.64
C PHE A 61 12.34 22.53 6.08
N THR A 62 11.42 22.71 5.15
CA THR A 62 11.00 24.04 4.66
C THR A 62 9.48 24.11 4.66
N ARG A 63 8.95 25.30 4.96
CA ARG A 63 7.53 25.60 5.00
C ARG A 63 7.25 26.92 4.31
N GLN A 64 6.36 26.92 3.34
CA GLN A 64 5.99 28.12 2.59
C GLN A 64 4.46 28.21 2.47
N GLN A 65 3.93 29.40 2.69
CA GLN A 65 2.52 29.69 2.47
C GLN A 65 2.36 30.73 1.36
N THR A 66 1.45 30.46 0.44
CA THR A 66 1.05 31.34 -0.66
C THR A 66 -0.45 31.59 -0.55
N VAL A 67 -0.86 32.85 -0.48
CA VAL A 67 -2.26 33.26 -0.43
C VAL A 67 -2.56 34.17 -1.62
N VAL A 68 -3.59 33.83 -2.38
CA VAL A 68 -4.06 34.61 -3.52
C VAL A 68 -5.59 34.71 -3.44
N PRO A 69 -6.25 35.64 -4.17
CA PRO A 69 -7.71 35.76 -4.15
C PRO A 69 -8.45 34.46 -4.52
N ALA A 70 -7.83 33.61 -5.32
CA ALA A 70 -8.42 32.34 -5.76
C ALA A 70 -8.29 31.21 -4.72
N GLY A 71 -7.41 31.34 -3.71
CA GLY A 71 -7.20 30.30 -2.71
C GLY A 71 -5.90 30.42 -1.95
N SER A 72 -5.60 29.36 -1.18
CA SER A 72 -4.37 29.27 -0.37
C SER A 72 -3.65 27.97 -0.65
N LEU A 73 -2.34 28.04 -0.69
CA LEU A 73 -1.44 26.90 -0.79
C LEU A 73 -0.42 26.95 0.33
N GLU A 74 -0.25 25.85 1.04
CA GLU A 74 0.85 25.66 1.97
C GLU A 74 1.67 24.46 1.52
N GLU A 75 2.96 24.66 1.39
CA GLU A 75 3.92 23.62 0.99
C GLU A 75 4.87 23.36 2.15
N VAL A 76 4.98 22.10 2.54
CA VAL A 76 5.92 21.61 3.55
C VAL A 76 6.78 20.54 2.91
N ARG A 77 8.08 20.69 2.99
CA ARG A 77 9.07 19.71 2.56
C ARG A 77 9.90 19.30 3.76
N LEU A 78 10.04 18.00 3.97
CA LEU A 78 10.86 17.39 4.98
C LEU A 78 11.88 16.47 4.31
N ASP A 79 13.16 16.72 4.51
CA ASP A 79 14.26 15.89 4.06
C ASP A 79 14.87 15.15 5.27
N GLU A 80 14.81 13.81 5.28
CA GLU A 80 15.33 12.94 6.33
C GLU A 80 16.59 12.22 5.84
N PHE A 81 17.70 12.41 6.53
CA PHE A 81 18.99 11.80 6.19
C PHE A 81 19.16 10.48 6.93
N THR A 82 19.43 9.40 6.21
CA THR A 82 19.71 8.10 6.81
C THR A 82 21.22 7.89 6.95
N ARG A 83 21.63 7.04 7.89
CA ARG A 83 23.05 6.62 8.03
C ARG A 83 23.60 5.91 6.79
N SER A 84 22.75 5.35 5.96
CA SER A 84 23.14 4.69 4.69
C SER A 84 23.34 5.66 3.54
N GLY A 85 23.25 6.98 3.75
CA GLY A 85 23.41 8.00 2.71
C GLY A 85 22.19 8.13 1.80
N GLN A 86 21.02 7.65 2.22
CA GLN A 86 19.74 7.91 1.54
C GLN A 86 19.08 9.16 2.13
N ILE A 87 18.43 9.92 1.27
CA ILE A 87 17.62 11.08 1.63
C ILE A 87 16.18 10.75 1.30
N PHE A 88 15.33 10.65 2.32
CA PHE A 88 13.88 10.52 2.13
C PHE A 88 13.26 11.91 2.20
N THR A 89 12.57 12.30 1.14
CA THR A 89 11.86 13.59 1.06
C THR A 89 10.36 13.36 1.12
N THR A 90 9.72 13.85 2.18
CA THR A 90 8.26 13.95 2.26
C THR A 90 7.86 15.36 1.86
N GLN A 91 7.01 15.49 0.83
CA GLN A 91 6.46 16.78 0.40
C GLN A 91 4.95 16.76 0.62
N ILE A 92 4.43 17.81 1.23
CA ILE A 92 3.00 17.98 1.51
C ILE A 92 2.58 19.33 0.93
N ALA A 93 1.56 19.34 0.07
CA ALA A 93 0.92 20.55 -0.41
C ALA A 93 -0.54 20.55 0.04
N VAL A 94 -0.93 21.54 0.83
CA VAL A 94 -2.30 21.76 1.30
C VAL A 94 -2.90 22.89 0.49
N VAL A 95 -3.94 22.59 -0.28
CA VAL A 95 -4.58 23.53 -1.21
C VAL A 95 -6.02 23.76 -0.82
N SER A 96 -6.37 25.01 -0.55
CA SER A 96 -7.75 25.47 -0.44
C SER A 96 -8.11 26.23 -1.70
N HIS A 97 -8.94 25.65 -2.56
CA HIS A 97 -9.36 26.24 -3.83
C HIS A 97 -10.74 25.73 -4.27
N GLY A 98 -11.60 26.61 -4.78
CA GLY A 98 -12.91 26.24 -5.34
C GLY A 98 -13.82 25.51 -4.34
N ARG A 99 -13.86 25.93 -3.09
CA ARG A 99 -14.66 25.35 -2.00
C ARG A 99 -14.31 23.88 -1.71
N ARG A 100 -13.07 23.49 -1.99
CA ARG A 100 -12.51 22.17 -1.66
C ARG A 100 -11.14 22.32 -1.05
N LEU A 101 -10.84 21.47 -0.08
CA LEU A 101 -9.52 21.29 0.49
C LEU A 101 -8.90 20.04 -0.12
N ARG A 102 -7.66 20.15 -0.60
CA ARG A 102 -6.89 19.04 -1.13
C ARG A 102 -5.53 18.98 -0.46
N ILE A 103 -5.10 17.78 -0.13
CA ILE A 103 -3.78 17.52 0.42
C ILE A 103 -3.09 16.55 -0.52
N TYR A 104 -2.00 16.99 -1.10
CA TYR A 104 -1.14 16.15 -1.95
C TYR A 104 0.15 15.86 -1.19
N CYS A 105 0.41 14.59 -0.92
CA CYS A 105 1.60 14.16 -0.20
C CYS A 105 2.41 13.20 -1.06
N THR A 106 3.71 13.43 -1.18
CA THR A 106 4.64 12.53 -1.88
C THR A 106 5.77 12.09 -0.98
N LEU A 107 6.21 10.85 -1.18
CA LEU A 107 7.43 10.32 -0.60
C LEU A 107 8.43 10.04 -1.73
N ASN A 108 9.59 10.64 -1.63
CA ASN A 108 10.68 10.49 -2.59
C ASN A 108 11.92 9.94 -1.88
N VAL A 109 12.84 9.35 -2.66
CA VAL A 109 14.17 8.97 -2.18
C VAL A 109 15.23 9.44 -3.16
N ALA A 110 16.35 9.88 -2.61
CA ALA A 110 17.58 10.15 -3.33
C ALA A 110 18.76 9.54 -2.57
N ASN A 111 19.88 9.33 -3.24
CA ASN A 111 21.13 9.00 -2.60
C ASN A 111 21.98 10.28 -2.50
N SER A 112 22.62 10.50 -1.36
CA SER A 112 23.52 11.65 -1.13
C SER A 112 24.82 11.53 -1.94
N GLU A 113 25.25 10.29 -2.22
CA GLU A 113 26.44 9.99 -3.00
C GLU A 113 26.08 9.14 -4.23
N SER A 114 27.00 9.13 -5.21
CA SER A 114 26.89 8.27 -6.40
C SER A 114 27.11 6.80 -6.01
N VAL A 115 26.06 6.13 -5.59
CA VAL A 115 26.11 4.72 -5.18
C VAL A 115 26.07 3.84 -6.44
N VAL A 116 27.04 2.96 -6.58
CA VAL A 116 27.17 2.04 -7.72
C VAL A 116 26.05 0.98 -7.76
N ALA A 117 25.45 0.66 -6.61
CA ALA A 117 24.32 -0.27 -6.52
C ALA A 117 23.16 0.38 -5.75
N PRO A 118 21.91 0.27 -6.27
CA PRO A 118 20.76 0.79 -5.56
C PRO A 118 20.55 0.01 -4.25
N LEU A 119 20.43 0.75 -3.15
CA LEU A 119 20.09 0.16 -1.87
C LEU A 119 18.61 -0.32 -1.89
N PRO A 120 18.31 -1.45 -1.25
CA PRO A 120 16.94 -1.91 -1.17
C PRO A 120 16.07 -0.90 -0.41
N ILE A 121 15.00 -0.44 -1.04
CA ILE A 121 14.06 0.52 -0.47
C ILE A 121 12.82 -0.24 -0.01
N ASP A 122 12.45 -0.06 1.25
CA ASP A 122 11.18 -0.51 1.81
C ASP A 122 10.32 0.72 2.17
N PRO A 123 9.55 1.27 1.21
CA PRO A 123 8.78 2.49 1.43
C PRO A 123 7.69 2.25 2.47
N ARG A 124 7.43 3.23 3.32
CA ARG A 124 6.36 3.19 4.32
C ARG A 124 5.40 4.34 4.12
N CYS A 125 4.13 4.14 4.45
CA CYS A 125 3.16 5.22 4.46
C CYS A 125 3.60 6.31 5.44
N PRO A 126 3.73 7.57 5.00
CA PRO A 126 4.05 8.69 5.90
C PRO A 126 3.06 8.75 7.07
N SER A 127 3.54 8.94 8.29
CA SER A 127 2.67 8.97 9.49
C SER A 127 1.63 10.09 9.42
N ILE A 128 1.97 11.21 8.82
CA ILE A 128 1.04 12.32 8.60
C ILE A 128 -0.20 11.90 7.80
N VAL A 129 -0.06 11.06 6.77
CA VAL A 129 -1.21 10.57 5.99
C VAL A 129 -2.16 9.78 6.89
N ARG A 130 -1.65 8.91 7.75
CA ARG A 130 -2.47 8.14 8.71
C ARG A 130 -3.13 9.04 9.73
N THR A 131 -2.43 10.04 10.23
CA THR A 131 -2.97 11.04 11.17
C THR A 131 -4.15 11.78 10.55
N LEU A 132 -4.02 12.27 9.33
CA LEU A 132 -5.08 12.97 8.61
C LEU A 132 -6.31 12.07 8.36
N LEU A 133 -6.09 10.80 7.99
CA LEU A 133 -7.16 9.83 7.78
C LEU A 133 -7.85 9.42 9.10
N ALA A 134 -7.12 9.41 10.22
CA ALA A 134 -7.69 9.12 11.53
C ALA A 134 -8.52 10.29 12.09
N ARG A 135 -8.12 11.54 11.80
CA ARG A 135 -8.84 12.75 12.22
C ARG A 135 -10.20 12.90 11.54
N SER A 136 -10.29 12.49 10.28
CA SER A 136 -11.50 12.68 9.49
C SER A 136 -11.69 11.53 8.52
N SER A 137 -12.85 10.89 8.59
CA SER A 137 -13.21 9.75 7.76
C SER A 137 -13.83 10.14 6.40
N ASP A 138 -14.01 11.43 6.12
CA ASP A 138 -14.68 11.95 4.93
C ASP A 138 -13.72 12.35 3.79
N TRP A 139 -12.44 12.03 3.93
CA TRP A 139 -11.47 12.21 2.85
C TRP A 139 -11.79 11.29 1.67
N GLN A 140 -11.67 11.81 0.47
CA GLN A 140 -12.02 11.14 -0.79
C GLN A 140 -10.86 11.19 -1.78
N LEU A 141 -10.86 10.26 -2.72
CA LEU A 141 -10.09 10.29 -3.96
C LEU A 141 -11.08 10.08 -5.11
N ASN A 142 -11.24 11.06 -6.00
CA ASN A 142 -12.21 11.01 -7.10
C ASN A 142 -13.62 10.59 -6.63
N SER A 143 -14.09 11.19 -5.54
CA SER A 143 -15.40 10.90 -4.90
C SER A 143 -15.53 9.53 -4.21
N SER A 144 -14.50 8.71 -4.20
CA SER A 144 -14.44 7.49 -3.40
C SER A 144 -13.82 7.77 -2.05
N GLN A 145 -14.45 7.31 -0.98
CA GLN A 145 -13.91 7.47 0.39
C GLN A 145 -12.56 6.79 0.52
N LEU A 146 -11.60 7.48 1.11
CA LEU A 146 -10.28 6.92 1.39
C LEU A 146 -10.33 5.90 2.54
N PRO A 147 -9.65 4.76 2.41
CA PRO A 147 -9.61 3.76 3.46
C PRO A 147 -8.79 4.23 4.66
N PRO A 148 -9.29 4.00 5.88
CA PRO A 148 -8.56 4.27 7.11
C PRO A 148 -7.41 3.27 7.32
N ALA A 149 -6.59 3.52 8.35
CA ALA A 149 -5.54 2.60 8.79
C ALA A 149 -6.06 1.40 9.62
N GLN A 150 -7.33 1.05 9.44
CA GLN A 150 -8.02 -0.04 10.14
C GLN A 150 -8.66 -0.98 9.11
N PRO A 151 -8.65 -2.30 9.33
CA PRO A 151 -9.35 -3.22 8.44
C PRO A 151 -10.87 -3.09 8.59
N SER A 152 -11.60 -3.34 7.51
CA SER A 152 -13.06 -3.41 7.51
C SER A 152 -13.49 -4.87 7.62
N PRO A 153 -14.04 -5.32 8.74
CA PRO A 153 -14.54 -6.69 8.86
C PRO A 153 -15.83 -6.85 8.04
N MET A 154 -15.88 -7.89 7.23
CA MET A 154 -17.05 -8.33 6.48
C MET A 154 -17.36 -9.76 6.91
N THR A 155 -18.45 -9.93 7.67
CA THR A 155 -18.78 -11.20 8.32
C THR A 155 -20.12 -11.73 7.81
N GLY A 156 -20.24 -13.05 7.78
CA GLY A 156 -21.45 -13.74 7.39
C GLY A 156 -21.83 -13.58 5.91
N ASP A 157 -22.96 -14.17 5.51
CA ASP A 157 -23.46 -14.12 4.13
C ASP A 157 -23.64 -12.69 3.60
N ILE A 158 -24.19 -11.80 4.43
CA ILE A 158 -24.42 -10.40 4.05
C ILE A 158 -23.10 -9.67 3.78
N GLY A 159 -22.09 -9.89 4.63
CA GLY A 159 -20.75 -9.32 4.46
C GLY A 159 -20.10 -9.77 3.16
N GLY A 160 -20.17 -11.07 2.86
CA GLY A 160 -19.61 -11.64 1.64
C GLY A 160 -20.25 -11.08 0.37
N ARG A 161 -21.60 -10.99 0.32
CA ARG A 161 -22.35 -10.38 -0.79
C ARG A 161 -22.06 -8.88 -0.95
N SER A 162 -21.98 -8.15 0.16
CA SER A 162 -21.61 -6.72 0.14
C SER A 162 -20.21 -6.52 -0.44
N LEU A 163 -19.26 -7.34 -0.04
CA LEU A 163 -17.89 -7.31 -0.58
C LEU A 163 -17.87 -7.62 -2.07
N ALA A 164 -18.65 -8.63 -2.53
CA ALA A 164 -18.76 -8.96 -3.94
C ALA A 164 -19.30 -7.79 -4.77
N ALA A 165 -20.31 -7.10 -4.26
CA ALA A 165 -20.87 -5.91 -4.90
C ALA A 165 -19.82 -4.78 -4.99
N GLU A 166 -19.08 -4.54 -3.91
CA GLU A 166 -18.01 -3.54 -3.88
C GLU A 166 -16.85 -3.89 -4.85
N ILE A 167 -16.46 -5.16 -4.93
CA ILE A 167 -15.43 -5.62 -5.87
C ILE A 167 -15.87 -5.37 -7.32
N ARG A 168 -17.16 -5.55 -7.63
CA ARG A 168 -17.74 -5.36 -8.97
C ARG A 168 -18.05 -3.91 -9.31
N ASP A 169 -18.03 -3.00 -8.34
CA ASP A 169 -18.38 -1.59 -8.58
C ASP A 169 -17.43 -0.96 -9.61
N LYS A 170 -18.00 -0.60 -10.77
CA LYS A 170 -17.26 0.01 -11.89
C LYS A 170 -16.69 1.39 -11.57
N ASN A 171 -17.24 2.06 -10.56
CA ASN A 171 -16.79 3.38 -10.13
C ASN A 171 -15.68 3.30 -9.06
N ARG A 172 -15.36 2.11 -8.59
CA ARG A 172 -14.30 1.92 -7.61
C ARG A 172 -12.94 2.31 -8.18
N VAL A 173 -12.28 3.25 -7.52
CA VAL A 173 -10.96 3.77 -7.94
C VAL A 173 -9.81 3.19 -7.13
N LEU A 174 -10.09 2.65 -5.93
CA LEU A 174 -9.09 2.10 -5.04
C LEU A 174 -9.06 0.57 -5.07
N PRO A 175 -7.90 -0.05 -4.94
CA PRO A 175 -7.77 -1.49 -4.74
C PRO A 175 -8.41 -1.96 -3.42
N ILE A 176 -8.79 -3.24 -3.38
CA ILE A 176 -9.23 -3.92 -2.16
C ILE A 176 -8.30 -5.10 -1.90
N ALA A 177 -7.69 -5.13 -0.72
CA ALA A 177 -6.92 -6.27 -0.23
C ALA A 177 -7.79 -7.07 0.75
N VAL A 178 -8.13 -8.30 0.38
CA VAL A 178 -8.95 -9.20 1.19
C VAL A 178 -8.06 -10.18 1.90
N VAL A 179 -8.27 -10.37 3.21
CA VAL A 179 -7.59 -11.36 4.04
C VAL A 179 -8.65 -12.30 4.59
N SER A 180 -8.59 -13.58 4.23
CA SER A 180 -9.55 -14.58 4.69
C SER A 180 -9.05 -15.33 5.91
N GLU A 181 -10.00 -15.76 6.73
CA GLU A 181 -9.76 -16.66 7.83
C GLU A 181 -9.58 -18.12 7.35
N ILE A 182 -9.04 -18.93 8.22
CA ILE A 182 -9.06 -20.38 8.16
C ILE A 182 -9.50 -20.90 9.53
N GLU A 183 -10.63 -21.57 9.61
CA GLU A 183 -11.23 -22.06 10.86
C GLU A 183 -11.38 -20.97 11.95
N GLY A 184 -11.76 -19.76 11.56
CA GLY A 184 -12.02 -18.63 12.46
C GLY A 184 -10.77 -17.89 12.93
N GLU A 185 -9.61 -18.11 12.32
CA GLU A 185 -8.38 -17.37 12.62
C GLU A 185 -7.64 -16.99 11.33
N PHE A 186 -6.95 -15.83 11.35
CA PHE A 186 -6.06 -15.44 10.26
C PHE A 186 -4.74 -16.22 10.33
N LEU A 187 -4.13 -16.47 9.18
CA LEU A 187 -2.82 -17.14 9.10
C LEU A 187 -1.76 -16.48 10.00
N TRP A 188 -1.79 -15.16 10.06
CA TRP A 188 -1.11 -14.34 11.06
C TRP A 188 -2.14 -13.40 11.68
N PRO A 189 -2.45 -13.51 12.98
CA PRO A 189 -3.54 -12.77 13.62
C PRO A 189 -3.49 -11.26 13.44
N ARG A 190 -2.28 -10.69 13.30
CA ARG A 190 -2.09 -9.26 13.11
C ARG A 190 -2.12 -8.80 11.65
N LEU A 191 -2.15 -9.72 10.69
CA LEU A 191 -2.01 -9.39 9.26
C LEU A 191 -3.04 -8.36 8.77
N PRO A 192 -4.36 -8.47 9.04
CA PRO A 192 -5.31 -7.48 8.55
C PRO A 192 -5.01 -6.06 9.05
N HIS A 193 -4.69 -5.92 10.34
CA HIS A 193 -4.39 -4.62 10.95
C HIS A 193 -3.07 -4.03 10.44
N GLU A 194 -2.03 -4.85 10.32
CA GLU A 194 -0.74 -4.38 9.84
C GLU A 194 -0.78 -4.01 8.36
N LEU A 195 -1.57 -4.72 7.54
CA LEU A 195 -1.83 -4.33 6.15
C LEU A 195 -2.62 -3.03 6.07
N ALA A 196 -3.70 -2.87 6.83
CA ALA A 196 -4.49 -1.64 6.83
C ALA A 196 -3.65 -0.42 7.26
N PHE A 197 -2.78 -0.60 8.23
CA PHE A 197 -1.83 0.42 8.66
C PHE A 197 -0.83 0.80 7.55
N ASP A 198 -0.29 -0.19 6.85
CA ASP A 198 0.68 0.03 5.77
C ASP A 198 0.06 0.64 4.51
N LEU A 199 -1.20 0.30 4.21
CA LEU A 199 -1.91 0.64 2.97
C LEU A 199 -2.94 1.75 3.14
N ALA A 200 -2.95 2.43 4.29
CA ALA A 200 -3.86 3.54 4.57
C ALA A 200 -3.86 4.57 3.43
N GLY A 201 -5.05 4.95 2.95
CA GLY A 201 -5.22 5.88 1.85
C GLY A 201 -4.93 5.32 0.44
N LEU A 202 -4.40 4.10 0.31
CA LEU A 202 -4.04 3.48 -0.98
C LEU A 202 -4.91 2.28 -1.36
N ALA A 203 -5.32 1.48 -0.37
CA ALA A 203 -6.17 0.31 -0.59
C ALA A 203 -7.03 0.04 0.63
N LYS A 204 -8.27 -0.37 0.41
CA LYS A 204 -9.13 -0.86 1.48
C LYS A 204 -8.70 -2.27 1.87
N VAL A 205 -8.43 -2.49 3.14
CA VAL A 205 -8.16 -3.83 3.67
C VAL A 205 -9.42 -4.38 4.30
N VAL A 206 -9.83 -5.55 3.85
CA VAL A 206 -11.05 -6.24 4.30
C VAL A 206 -10.67 -7.57 4.90
N SER A 207 -11.17 -7.85 6.08
CA SER A 207 -11.08 -9.19 6.69
C SER A 207 -12.41 -9.93 6.51
N VAL A 208 -12.36 -11.20 6.13
CA VAL A 208 -13.53 -12.03 5.89
C VAL A 208 -13.46 -13.32 6.71
N ASP A 209 -14.57 -13.68 7.35
CA ASP A 209 -14.75 -14.97 7.98
C ASP A 209 -15.08 -16.06 6.96
N ASP A 210 -15.19 -17.32 7.43
CA ASP A 210 -15.46 -18.45 6.55
C ASP A 210 -16.84 -18.33 5.85
N GLU A 211 -17.87 -17.81 6.53
CA GLU A 211 -19.22 -17.67 5.97
C GLU A 211 -19.24 -16.57 4.89
N ALA A 212 -18.64 -15.39 5.12
CA ALA A 212 -18.51 -14.35 4.12
C ALA A 212 -17.68 -14.81 2.92
N THR A 213 -16.69 -15.65 3.15
CA THR A 213 -15.88 -16.28 2.09
C THR A 213 -16.71 -17.15 1.17
N TRP A 214 -17.63 -17.96 1.70
CA TRP A 214 -18.54 -18.77 0.91
C TRP A 214 -19.49 -17.91 0.08
N ALA A 215 -20.12 -16.91 0.71
CA ALA A 215 -21.00 -15.98 0.01
C ALA A 215 -20.27 -15.20 -1.09
N LEU A 216 -19.04 -14.78 -0.83
CA LEU A 216 -18.17 -14.16 -1.84
C LEU A 216 -17.91 -15.12 -2.99
N THR A 217 -17.64 -16.41 -2.69
CA THR A 217 -17.35 -17.44 -3.70
C THR A 217 -18.56 -17.69 -4.61
N ASP A 218 -19.75 -17.73 -4.03
CA ASP A 218 -20.99 -17.90 -4.81
C ASP A 218 -21.22 -16.73 -5.77
N GLU A 219 -20.85 -15.52 -5.35
CA GLU A 219 -21.05 -14.32 -6.16
C GLU A 219 -19.97 -14.13 -7.25
N VAL A 220 -18.69 -14.26 -6.93
CA VAL A 220 -17.59 -13.95 -7.89
C VAL A 220 -17.01 -15.17 -8.56
N GLY A 221 -17.40 -16.36 -8.13
CA GLY A 221 -16.85 -17.63 -8.58
C GLY A 221 -15.54 -18.00 -7.87
N LYS A 222 -15.25 -19.31 -7.79
CA LYS A 222 -14.12 -19.89 -7.07
C LYS A 222 -12.76 -19.29 -7.48
N LEU A 223 -12.57 -19.04 -8.78
CA LEU A 223 -11.33 -18.49 -9.33
C LEU A 223 -11.05 -17.04 -8.87
N HIS A 224 -12.09 -16.30 -8.53
CA HIS A 224 -12.01 -14.90 -8.17
C HIS A 224 -12.26 -14.64 -6.68
N SER A 225 -12.52 -15.67 -5.89
CA SER A 225 -12.76 -15.57 -4.45
C SER A 225 -11.46 -15.58 -3.63
N CYS A 226 -11.57 -15.27 -2.33
CA CYS A 226 -10.47 -15.30 -1.36
C CYS A 226 -10.90 -16.16 -0.18
N TYR A 227 -10.22 -17.27 0.09
CA TYR A 227 -10.62 -18.26 1.09
C TYR A 227 -9.42 -18.99 1.69
N ARG A 228 -9.64 -19.69 2.82
CA ARG A 228 -8.68 -20.59 3.49
C ARG A 228 -7.34 -19.92 3.83
N GLY A 229 -7.38 -18.76 4.50
CA GLY A 229 -6.18 -18.04 4.91
C GLY A 229 -5.42 -17.33 3.79
N ALA A 230 -6.04 -17.21 2.61
CA ALA A 230 -5.44 -16.49 1.48
C ALA A 230 -5.48 -14.97 1.68
N VAL A 231 -4.59 -14.29 0.96
CA VAL A 231 -4.64 -12.84 0.75
C VAL A 231 -4.88 -12.60 -0.72
N ARG A 232 -5.86 -11.76 -1.07
CA ARG A 232 -6.13 -11.40 -2.45
C ARG A 232 -6.24 -9.89 -2.63
N LEU A 233 -5.53 -9.36 -3.63
CA LEU A 233 -5.60 -7.97 -4.04
C LEU A 233 -6.46 -7.84 -5.29
N TYR A 234 -7.58 -7.12 -5.19
CA TYR A 234 -8.46 -6.78 -6.32
C TYR A 234 -8.16 -5.37 -6.78
N TRP A 235 -7.71 -5.24 -8.02
CA TRP A 235 -7.54 -3.94 -8.65
C TRP A 235 -8.89 -3.34 -9.05
N PRO A 236 -8.99 -2.00 -9.20
CA PRO A 236 -10.18 -1.37 -9.77
C PRO A 236 -10.57 -2.01 -11.09
N PRO A 237 -11.86 -2.28 -11.33
CA PRO A 237 -12.30 -2.94 -12.55
C PRO A 237 -12.02 -2.06 -13.77
N ARG A 238 -11.55 -2.69 -14.85
CA ARG A 238 -11.37 -2.01 -16.12
C ARG A 238 -12.59 -2.27 -16.99
N SER A 239 -13.24 -1.20 -17.47
CA SER A 239 -14.32 -1.33 -18.43
C SER A 239 -13.77 -1.86 -19.76
N ARG A 240 -14.26 -3.02 -20.22
CA ARG A 240 -14.06 -3.48 -21.60
C ARG A 240 -15.24 -3.03 -22.45
N SER A 241 -15.02 -2.88 -23.76
CA SER A 241 -15.97 -2.42 -24.76
C SER A 241 -17.30 -3.21 -24.84
N HIS A 242 -17.42 -4.36 -24.16
CA HIS A 242 -18.59 -5.22 -24.16
C HIS A 242 -19.32 -5.32 -22.81
N GLY A 243 -19.05 -4.41 -21.86
CA GLY A 243 -19.80 -4.35 -20.59
C GLY A 243 -19.45 -5.43 -19.55
N GLU A 244 -18.62 -6.40 -19.86
CA GLU A 244 -18.14 -7.40 -18.91
C GLU A 244 -17.14 -6.80 -17.92
N VAL A 245 -17.35 -7.09 -16.63
CA VAL A 245 -16.41 -6.69 -15.57
C VAL A 245 -15.27 -7.70 -15.52
N TYR A 246 -14.09 -7.28 -15.89
CA TYR A 246 -12.90 -8.12 -15.78
C TYR A 246 -12.27 -7.94 -14.40
N PHE A 247 -12.18 -9.03 -13.65
CA PHE A 247 -11.48 -9.06 -12.36
C PHE A 247 -9.97 -9.16 -12.58
N ASN A 248 -9.27 -8.04 -12.42
CA ASN A 248 -7.83 -8.06 -12.30
C ASN A 248 -7.47 -8.23 -10.83
N SER A 249 -6.98 -9.41 -10.45
CA SER A 249 -6.62 -9.69 -9.07
C SER A 249 -5.38 -10.57 -8.96
N THR A 250 -4.65 -10.44 -7.86
CA THR A 250 -3.52 -11.28 -7.51
C THR A 250 -3.82 -11.97 -6.21
N VAL A 251 -3.65 -13.28 -6.14
CA VAL A 251 -3.88 -14.09 -4.94
C VAL A 251 -2.58 -14.68 -4.40
N TRP A 252 -2.43 -14.68 -3.10
CA TRP A 252 -1.42 -15.41 -2.34
C TRP A 252 -2.16 -16.42 -1.48
N THR A 253 -2.12 -17.69 -1.88
CA THR A 253 -2.74 -18.79 -1.12
C THR A 253 -2.00 -19.02 0.19
N ALA A 254 -2.63 -19.67 1.16
CA ALA A 254 -1.98 -20.00 2.43
C ALA A 254 -0.70 -20.83 2.24
N SER A 255 -0.68 -21.73 1.27
CA SER A 255 0.51 -22.52 0.92
C SER A 255 1.67 -21.65 0.47
N VAL A 256 1.42 -20.69 -0.44
CA VAL A 256 2.42 -19.73 -0.92
C VAL A 256 2.91 -18.81 0.22
N LEU A 257 2.00 -18.35 1.06
CA LEU A 257 2.34 -17.50 2.20
C LEU A 257 3.23 -18.24 3.21
N LEU A 258 2.91 -19.49 3.51
CA LEU A 258 3.67 -20.32 4.44
C LEU A 258 4.98 -20.83 3.86
N SER A 259 5.04 -21.16 2.58
CA SER A 259 6.30 -21.53 1.92
C SER A 259 7.32 -20.39 1.98
N ASN A 260 6.85 -19.15 1.97
CA ASN A 260 7.69 -17.96 2.15
C ASN A 260 7.98 -17.61 3.62
N ASP A 261 7.50 -18.40 4.60
CA ASP A 261 7.68 -18.14 6.04
C ASP A 261 8.67 -19.12 6.72
N HIS A 262 9.57 -19.73 5.95
CA HIS A 262 10.54 -20.71 6.49
C HIS A 262 11.51 -20.13 7.53
N ASP A 263 11.72 -18.80 7.55
CA ASP A 263 12.56 -18.09 8.52
C ASP A 263 11.76 -17.23 9.51
N GLY A 264 10.44 -17.38 9.58
CA GLY A 264 9.54 -16.58 10.43
C GLY A 264 9.31 -15.14 9.95
N LYS A 265 9.70 -14.80 8.72
CA LYS A 265 9.54 -13.44 8.14
C LYS A 265 8.46 -13.35 7.06
N GLY A 266 7.61 -14.38 6.91
CA GLY A 266 6.57 -14.41 5.88
C GLY A 266 5.60 -13.25 5.97
N LEU A 267 5.14 -12.89 7.18
CA LEU A 267 4.32 -11.71 7.43
C LEU A 267 4.98 -10.43 6.89
N GLY A 268 6.26 -10.22 7.17
CA GLY A 268 7.00 -9.04 6.68
C GLY A 268 7.14 -9.02 5.17
N ARG A 269 7.32 -10.18 4.53
CA ARG A 269 7.46 -10.31 3.07
C ARG A 269 6.17 -9.96 2.34
N ILE A 270 5.04 -10.50 2.77
CA ILE A 270 3.75 -10.18 2.12
C ILE A 270 3.39 -8.71 2.29
N ARG A 271 3.61 -8.13 3.48
CA ARG A 271 3.41 -6.70 3.73
C ARG A 271 4.28 -5.84 2.81
N SER A 272 5.58 -6.13 2.75
CA SER A 272 6.52 -5.40 1.88
C SER A 272 6.15 -5.52 0.41
N THR A 273 5.68 -6.70 -0.04
CA THR A 273 5.24 -6.92 -1.43
C THR A 273 4.02 -6.07 -1.76
N LEU A 274 2.97 -6.12 -0.95
CA LEU A 274 1.75 -5.33 -1.17
C LEU A 274 2.03 -3.83 -1.10
N ARG A 275 2.80 -3.40 -0.11
CA ARG A 275 3.18 -2.01 0.07
C ARG A 275 3.94 -1.46 -1.13
N ARG A 276 5.00 -2.14 -1.59
CA ARG A 276 5.74 -1.72 -2.79
C ARG A 276 4.86 -1.67 -4.03
N THR A 277 4.03 -2.67 -4.24
CA THR A 277 3.14 -2.74 -5.41
C THR A 277 2.16 -1.58 -5.43
N LEU A 278 1.49 -1.31 -4.31
CA LEU A 278 0.48 -0.26 -4.23
C LEU A 278 1.09 1.15 -4.23
N MET A 279 2.19 1.35 -3.53
CA MET A 279 2.89 2.64 -3.53
C MET A 279 3.46 2.99 -4.90
N SER A 280 4.08 2.04 -5.60
CA SER A 280 4.58 2.27 -6.97
C SER A 280 3.43 2.62 -7.92
N THR A 281 2.29 1.95 -7.78
CA THR A 281 1.09 2.25 -8.59
C THR A 281 0.57 3.65 -8.27
N ALA A 282 0.48 4.02 -6.99
CA ALA A 282 0.05 5.34 -6.56
C ALA A 282 1.00 6.44 -7.06
N ALA A 283 2.31 6.21 -6.99
CA ALA A 283 3.31 7.14 -7.54
C ALA A 283 3.13 7.43 -9.04
N LEU A 284 2.62 6.47 -9.79
CA LEU A 284 2.38 6.61 -11.23
C LEU A 284 0.98 7.16 -11.57
N SER A 285 -0.01 6.91 -10.72
CA SER A 285 -1.41 7.22 -11.03
C SER A 285 -1.94 8.48 -10.35
N ILE A 286 -1.40 8.85 -9.19
CA ILE A 286 -1.84 10.03 -8.44
C ILE A 286 -0.97 11.23 -8.84
N THR A 287 -1.61 12.21 -9.49
CA THR A 287 -0.94 13.44 -9.96
C THR A 287 -1.28 14.62 -9.05
N PRO A 288 -0.40 15.63 -8.98
CA PRO A 288 -0.67 16.84 -8.21
C PRO A 288 -1.94 17.55 -8.73
N PRO A 289 -2.79 18.04 -7.83
CA PRO A 289 -3.98 18.79 -8.20
C PRO A 289 -3.62 20.03 -9.04
N PRO A 290 -4.37 20.34 -10.13
CA PRO A 290 -4.12 21.53 -10.95
C PRO A 290 -4.16 22.85 -10.15
N ALA A 291 -4.97 22.91 -9.10
CA ALA A 291 -5.08 24.07 -8.21
C ALA A 291 -3.74 24.50 -7.58
N ILE A 292 -2.78 23.58 -7.38
CA ILE A 292 -1.43 23.95 -6.92
C ILE A 292 -0.78 24.91 -7.90
N ARG A 293 -0.79 24.57 -9.17
CA ARG A 293 -0.21 25.43 -10.22
C ARG A 293 -0.97 26.73 -10.39
N GLU A 294 -2.30 26.65 -10.37
CA GLU A 294 -3.15 27.85 -10.52
C GLU A 294 -2.83 28.90 -9.45
N ILE A 295 -2.61 28.48 -8.20
CA ILE A 295 -2.24 29.37 -7.09
C ILE A 295 -0.81 29.88 -7.26
N GLN A 296 0.14 29.02 -7.61
CA GLN A 296 1.54 29.42 -7.84
C GLN A 296 1.67 30.42 -9.01
N ASP A 297 0.94 30.20 -10.10
CA ASP A 297 0.91 31.10 -11.25
C ASP A 297 0.22 32.43 -10.94
N ALA A 298 -0.87 32.41 -10.16
CA ALA A 298 -1.54 33.62 -9.69
C ALA A 298 -0.62 34.44 -8.77
N SER A 299 0.06 33.79 -7.82
CA SER A 299 1.04 34.45 -6.95
C SER A 299 2.19 35.07 -7.73
N SER A 300 2.72 34.35 -8.73
CA SER A 300 3.78 34.85 -9.59
C SER A 300 3.34 36.08 -10.38
N ARG A 301 2.11 36.11 -10.91
CA ARG A 301 1.54 37.26 -11.61
C ARG A 301 1.39 38.48 -10.69
N ILE A 302 0.82 38.28 -9.50
CA ILE A 302 0.67 39.37 -8.50
C ILE A 302 2.04 39.94 -8.14
N ARG A 303 3.04 39.12 -7.94
CA ARG A 303 4.39 39.55 -7.62
C ARG A 303 5.05 40.35 -8.76
N ILE A 304 4.83 39.93 -10.02
CA ILE A 304 5.32 40.63 -11.18
C ILE A 304 4.63 42.00 -11.30
N GLU A 305 3.29 42.07 -11.14
CA GLU A 305 2.52 43.32 -11.18
C GLU A 305 2.94 44.28 -10.06
N GLU A 306 3.32 43.77 -8.91
CA GLU A 306 3.80 44.56 -7.78
C GLU A 306 5.21 45.11 -8.05
N LEU A 307 6.10 44.29 -8.60
CA LEU A 307 7.42 44.75 -9.07
C LEU A 307 7.32 45.78 -10.18
N GLU A 308 6.37 45.60 -11.12
CA GLU A 308 6.12 46.56 -12.18
C GLU A 308 5.60 47.91 -11.67
N ARG A 309 4.82 47.93 -10.58
CA ARG A 309 4.36 49.18 -9.93
C ARG A 309 5.45 49.91 -9.18
N GLN A 310 6.41 49.14 -8.60
CA GLN A 310 7.51 49.71 -7.79
C GLN A 310 8.70 50.12 -8.64
N ALA A 311 8.88 49.55 -9.82
CA ALA A 311 10.01 49.80 -10.68
C ALA A 311 9.81 51.03 -11.59
N ASP A 312 10.88 51.81 -11.83
CA ASP A 312 10.91 52.80 -12.88
C ASP A 312 10.66 52.12 -14.22
N PRO A 313 9.70 52.60 -15.06
CA PRO A 313 9.36 52.01 -16.37
C PRO A 313 10.55 51.76 -17.29
N ASN A 314 11.65 52.44 -17.08
CA ASN A 314 12.88 52.35 -17.87
C ASN A 314 14.00 51.55 -17.19
N SER A 315 13.76 50.90 -16.07
CA SER A 315 14.81 50.15 -15.37
C SER A 315 15.21 48.91 -16.16
N ALA A 316 16.50 48.72 -16.36
CA ALA A 316 17.06 47.50 -16.96
C ALA A 316 16.70 46.25 -16.13
N GLU A 317 16.54 46.41 -14.83
CA GLU A 317 16.15 45.35 -13.89
C GLU A 317 14.74 44.82 -14.15
N LEU A 318 13.78 45.66 -14.51
CA LEU A 318 12.42 45.25 -14.87
C LEU A 318 12.40 44.42 -16.17
N ALA A 319 13.20 44.87 -17.16
CA ALA A 319 13.33 44.12 -18.41
C ALA A 319 13.98 42.73 -18.18
N GLU A 320 14.93 42.66 -17.31
CA GLU A 320 15.58 41.42 -16.92
C GLU A 320 14.65 40.51 -16.12
N ALA A 321 13.90 41.05 -15.17
CA ALA A 321 12.89 40.29 -14.39
C ALA A 321 11.80 39.68 -15.29
N ARG A 322 11.33 40.45 -16.31
CA ARG A 322 10.39 39.97 -17.34
C ARG A 322 10.97 38.86 -18.20
N ARG A 323 12.25 38.95 -18.55
CA ARG A 323 12.95 37.89 -19.29
C ARG A 323 13.02 36.60 -18.45
N TYR A 324 13.45 36.68 -17.17
CA TYR A 324 13.50 35.54 -16.28
C TYR A 324 12.12 34.94 -16.02
N ALA A 325 11.07 35.76 -15.90
CA ALA A 325 9.71 35.25 -15.73
C ALA A 325 9.24 34.42 -16.94
N ARG A 326 9.54 34.86 -18.17
CA ARG A 326 9.24 34.10 -19.40
C ARG A 326 10.05 32.82 -19.48
N GLU A 327 11.36 32.90 -19.24
CA GLU A 327 12.25 31.75 -19.24
C GLU A 327 11.81 30.70 -18.20
N ASN A 328 11.39 31.14 -17.00
CA ASN A 328 10.82 30.26 -15.99
C ASN A 328 9.51 29.58 -16.44
N GLN A 329 8.64 30.28 -17.16
CA GLN A 329 7.42 29.71 -17.73
C GLN A 329 7.76 28.64 -18.79
N ASP A 330 8.70 28.95 -19.68
CA ASP A 330 9.13 28.00 -20.70
C ASP A 330 9.82 26.77 -20.10
N LEU A 331 10.66 26.96 -19.07
CA LEU A 331 11.30 25.88 -18.35
C LEU A 331 10.29 25.02 -17.59
N LYS A 332 9.29 25.65 -16.94
CA LYS A 332 8.19 24.92 -16.27
C LYS A 332 7.40 24.07 -17.26
N ALA A 333 7.03 24.64 -18.43
CA ALA A 333 6.33 23.88 -19.47
C ALA A 333 7.17 22.69 -19.98
N LYS A 334 8.49 22.92 -20.15
CA LYS A 334 9.41 21.85 -20.58
C LYS A 334 9.60 20.76 -19.52
N VAL A 335 9.68 21.15 -18.24
CA VAL A 335 9.72 20.18 -17.12
C VAL A 335 8.43 19.34 -17.09
N GLU A 336 7.28 19.97 -17.31
CA GLU A 336 6.01 19.25 -17.37
C GLU A 336 5.95 18.27 -18.55
N GLN A 337 6.38 18.69 -19.72
CA GLN A 337 6.48 17.81 -20.87
C GLN A 337 7.40 16.61 -20.57
N LEU A 338 8.60 16.86 -20.03
CA LEU A 338 9.57 15.83 -19.71
C LEU A 338 9.07 14.89 -18.60
N GLN A 339 8.35 15.41 -17.60
CA GLN A 339 7.71 14.58 -16.57
C GLN A 339 6.62 13.69 -17.18
N GLY A 340 5.82 14.22 -18.12
CA GLY A 340 4.83 13.43 -18.85
C GLY A 340 5.46 12.34 -19.73
N GLU A 341 6.57 12.64 -20.39
CA GLU A 341 7.32 11.66 -21.17
C GLU A 341 7.98 10.61 -20.28
N LEU A 342 8.54 11.01 -19.14
CA LEU A 342 9.12 10.10 -18.14
C LEU A 342 8.05 9.18 -17.56
N ALA A 343 6.88 9.70 -17.21
CA ALA A 343 5.77 8.89 -16.69
C ALA A 343 5.32 7.85 -17.74
N LYS A 344 5.22 8.25 -19.01
CA LYS A 344 4.88 7.34 -20.12
C LYS A 344 5.97 6.28 -20.33
N ALA A 345 7.24 6.67 -20.27
CA ALA A 345 8.38 5.76 -20.42
C ALA A 345 8.45 4.77 -19.23
N SER A 346 8.26 5.25 -18.00
CA SER A 346 8.22 4.43 -16.80
C SER A 346 7.05 3.45 -16.81
N ALA A 347 5.87 3.88 -17.23
CA ALA A 347 4.71 2.99 -17.38
C ALA A 347 4.96 1.89 -18.42
N ARG A 348 5.62 2.22 -19.54
CA ARG A 348 6.03 1.23 -20.55
C ARG A 348 7.07 0.26 -20.02
N ALA A 349 8.06 0.75 -19.28
CA ALA A 349 9.09 -0.08 -18.66
C ALA A 349 8.48 -1.05 -17.65
N SER A 350 7.61 -0.56 -16.75
CA SER A 350 6.90 -1.41 -15.77
C SER A 350 5.98 -2.45 -16.45
N ALA A 351 5.30 -2.07 -17.52
CA ALA A 351 4.49 -3.01 -18.30
C ALA A 351 5.35 -4.08 -18.97
N ALA A 352 6.52 -3.71 -19.50
CA ALA A 352 7.46 -4.66 -20.10
C ALA A 352 8.10 -5.58 -19.06
N GLU A 353 8.49 -5.06 -17.90
CA GLU A 353 9.00 -5.86 -16.77
C GLU A 353 7.95 -6.84 -16.24
N HIS A 354 6.71 -6.39 -16.11
CA HIS A 354 5.60 -7.25 -15.72
C HIS A 354 5.35 -8.35 -16.77
N ALA A 355 5.37 -8.02 -18.05
CA ALA A 355 5.23 -8.99 -19.14
C ALA A 355 6.40 -9.99 -19.16
N LEU A 356 7.64 -9.53 -18.94
CA LEU A 356 8.82 -10.38 -18.81
C LEU A 356 8.76 -11.29 -17.58
N THR A 357 8.24 -10.79 -16.47
CA THR A 357 8.04 -11.58 -15.25
C THR A 357 6.99 -12.66 -15.46
N GLN A 358 5.90 -12.34 -16.17
CA GLN A 358 4.88 -13.33 -16.55
C GLN A 358 5.40 -14.37 -17.56
N LEU A 359 6.27 -13.97 -18.48
CA LEU A 359 6.89 -14.90 -19.44
C LEU A 359 7.99 -15.78 -18.80
N LYS A 360 8.65 -15.29 -17.76
CA LYS A 360 9.68 -16.04 -17.00
C LYS A 360 9.09 -16.85 -15.85
N ALA A 361 7.90 -16.51 -15.36
CA ALA A 361 7.17 -17.38 -14.48
C ALA A 361 6.80 -18.63 -15.29
N PRO A 362 7.12 -19.86 -14.81
CA PRO A 362 6.53 -21.05 -15.39
C PRO A 362 5.02 -20.80 -15.42
N PRO A 363 4.29 -21.27 -16.46
CA PRO A 363 2.85 -21.08 -16.51
C PRO A 363 2.33 -21.58 -15.18
N LEU A 364 1.82 -20.65 -14.39
CA LEU A 364 1.02 -20.96 -13.23
C LEU A 364 -0.22 -21.63 -13.84
N ASP A 365 -0.21 -22.94 -13.88
CA ASP A 365 -1.42 -23.73 -13.98
C ASP A 365 -2.25 -23.45 -12.74
N THR A 366 -2.81 -22.23 -12.70
CA THR A 366 -3.67 -21.74 -11.62
C THR A 366 -4.90 -22.66 -11.49
N GLU A 367 -5.32 -23.25 -12.60
CA GLU A 367 -6.35 -24.30 -12.61
C GLU A 367 -5.85 -25.60 -11.99
N ALA A 368 -4.65 -26.06 -12.32
CA ALA A 368 -4.08 -27.28 -11.77
C ALA A 368 -3.74 -27.13 -10.26
N GLN A 369 -3.32 -25.94 -9.79
CA GLN A 369 -3.08 -25.71 -8.37
C GLN A 369 -4.38 -25.55 -7.56
N LEU A 370 -5.40 -24.90 -8.12
CA LEU A 370 -6.73 -24.83 -7.51
C LEU A 370 -7.46 -26.18 -7.53
N GLU A 371 -7.28 -26.97 -8.58
CA GLU A 371 -7.79 -28.34 -8.65
C GLU A 371 -6.99 -29.29 -7.74
N ALA A 372 -5.69 -29.11 -7.58
CA ALA A 372 -4.86 -29.88 -6.64
C ALA A 372 -5.19 -29.57 -5.17
N GLU A 373 -5.60 -28.33 -4.84
CA GLU A 373 -6.09 -28.00 -3.49
C GLU A 373 -7.54 -28.47 -3.25
N SER A 374 -8.35 -28.67 -4.30
CA SER A 374 -9.76 -29.06 -4.17
C SER A 374 -10.04 -30.53 -4.42
N ALA A 375 -9.20 -31.22 -5.16
CA ALA A 375 -9.20 -32.67 -5.24
C ALA A 375 -8.15 -33.15 -4.21
N ALA A 376 -8.60 -33.58 -3.05
CA ALA A 376 -7.83 -34.52 -2.25
C ALA A 376 -7.69 -35.80 -3.12
N THR A 377 -6.77 -35.76 -4.08
CA THR A 377 -6.39 -36.98 -4.81
C THR A 377 -5.98 -37.98 -3.77
N GLU A 378 -6.55 -39.17 -3.82
CA GLU A 378 -6.14 -40.24 -2.93
C GLU A 378 -4.62 -40.38 -3.00
N PRO A 379 -3.91 -40.39 -1.87
CA PRO A 379 -2.46 -40.52 -1.90
C PRO A 379 -2.07 -41.89 -2.41
N ASP A 380 -1.07 -41.96 -3.25
CA ASP A 380 -0.52 -43.21 -3.74
C ASP A 380 0.17 -43.98 -2.62
N PRO A 381 0.15 -45.31 -2.62
CA PRO A 381 0.88 -46.12 -1.65
C PRO A 381 2.38 -45.80 -1.63
N GLY A 382 2.87 -45.24 -0.53
CA GLY A 382 4.25 -44.79 -0.35
C GLY A 382 4.47 -43.29 -0.60
N GLU A 383 3.46 -42.56 -1.02
CA GLU A 383 3.51 -41.10 -1.14
C GLU A 383 3.78 -40.45 0.22
N ALA A 384 4.52 -39.33 0.22
CA ALA A 384 4.75 -38.52 1.39
C ALA A 384 4.15 -37.13 1.15
N ARG A 385 3.24 -36.69 2.02
CA ARG A 385 2.68 -35.35 2.04
C ARG A 385 3.13 -34.60 3.27
N PHE A 386 3.29 -33.30 3.14
CA PHE A 386 3.84 -32.44 4.17
C PHE A 386 2.79 -31.43 4.65
N TYR A 387 2.76 -31.20 5.96
CA TYR A 387 1.79 -30.34 6.61
C TYR A 387 2.51 -29.41 7.60
N LYS A 388 2.08 -28.17 7.65
CA LYS A 388 2.58 -27.19 8.64
C LYS A 388 1.45 -26.79 9.56
N LYS A 389 1.76 -26.75 10.86
CA LYS A 389 0.87 -26.21 11.88
C LYS A 389 0.77 -24.70 11.72
N THR A 390 -0.44 -24.17 11.70
CA THR A 390 -0.72 -22.74 11.74
C THR A 390 -0.91 -22.25 13.17
N HIS A 391 -1.82 -22.88 13.92
CA HIS A 391 -2.10 -22.57 15.31
C HIS A 391 -2.75 -23.79 16.01
N SER A 392 -3.00 -23.67 17.32
CA SER A 392 -3.70 -24.70 18.09
C SER A 392 -5.11 -24.24 18.42
N LYS A 393 -6.11 -25.09 18.15
CA LYS A 393 -7.51 -24.85 18.49
C LYS A 393 -7.98 -25.89 19.49
N GLY A 394 -7.80 -25.58 20.77
CA GLY A 394 -8.20 -26.49 21.87
C GLY A 394 -7.55 -27.86 21.79
N ALA A 395 -8.30 -28.85 21.29
CA ALA A 395 -7.91 -30.28 21.29
C ALA A 395 -7.09 -30.72 20.08
N TYR A 396 -6.94 -29.89 19.04
CA TYR A 396 -6.20 -30.22 17.82
C TYR A 396 -5.42 -29.01 17.28
N ASP A 397 -4.45 -29.28 16.40
CA ASP A 397 -3.71 -28.25 15.68
C ASP A 397 -4.32 -28.04 14.29
N VAL A 398 -4.51 -26.78 13.89
CA VAL A 398 -4.92 -26.45 12.53
C VAL A 398 -3.72 -26.62 11.61
N MET A 399 -3.89 -27.45 10.59
CA MET A 399 -2.84 -27.89 9.68
C MET A 399 -3.15 -27.43 8.25
N VAL A 400 -2.12 -27.12 7.49
CA VAL A 400 -2.23 -26.86 6.03
C VAL A 400 -1.20 -27.72 5.30
N GLN A 401 -1.59 -28.20 4.12
CA GLN A 401 -0.66 -28.92 3.24
C GLN A 401 0.33 -27.93 2.64
N VAL A 402 1.61 -28.32 2.62
CA VAL A 402 2.73 -27.51 2.12
C VAL A 402 3.74 -28.42 1.41
N ASP A 403 4.69 -27.83 0.71
CA ASP A 403 5.79 -28.56 0.10
C ASP A 403 6.82 -29.04 1.16
N ASP A 404 7.71 -29.95 0.75
CA ASP A 404 8.80 -30.44 1.59
C ASP A 404 9.70 -29.27 2.01
N CYS A 405 10.02 -29.23 3.30
CA CYS A 405 10.96 -28.23 3.85
C CYS A 405 12.44 -28.47 3.45
N GLY A 406 12.72 -29.56 2.77
CA GLY A 406 14.09 -29.93 2.35
C GLY A 406 15.02 -30.42 3.46
N HIS A 407 14.53 -30.53 4.71
CA HIS A 407 15.32 -31.06 5.81
C HIS A 407 15.25 -32.59 5.89
N THR A 408 16.34 -33.21 6.31
CA THR A 408 16.44 -34.68 6.45
C THR A 408 16.12 -35.20 7.85
N SER A 409 16.00 -34.32 8.84
CA SER A 409 15.82 -34.67 10.27
C SER A 409 14.34 -34.95 10.63
N TRP A 410 13.78 -36.03 10.11
CA TRP A 410 12.41 -36.45 10.42
C TRP A 410 12.36 -37.42 11.57
N GLN A 411 11.59 -37.15 12.62
CA GLN A 411 11.52 -37.95 13.86
C GLN A 411 10.05 -38.26 14.20
N ALA A 412 9.83 -39.44 14.79
CA ALA A 412 8.55 -39.77 15.40
C ALA A 412 8.36 -38.88 16.65
N SER A 413 7.19 -38.30 16.83
CA SER A 413 6.91 -37.44 18.00
C SER A 413 5.95 -38.12 18.95
N ASN A 414 6.35 -38.22 20.22
CA ASN A 414 5.50 -38.72 21.30
C ASN A 414 4.40 -37.72 21.72
N LYS A 415 4.42 -36.48 21.18
CA LYS A 415 3.43 -35.43 21.46
C LYS A 415 2.62 -35.06 20.21
N ALA A 416 2.39 -36.02 19.33
CA ALA A 416 1.75 -35.83 18.04
C ALA A 416 0.21 -35.75 18.10
N ASP A 417 -0.43 -35.94 19.26
CA ASP A 417 -1.90 -36.13 19.35
C ASP A 417 -2.71 -34.96 18.76
N LYS A 418 -2.29 -33.73 19.02
CA LYS A 418 -2.97 -32.56 18.47
C LYS A 418 -2.75 -32.39 16.97
N ALA A 419 -1.52 -32.65 16.50
CA ALA A 419 -1.19 -32.60 15.08
C ALA A 419 -1.88 -33.75 14.32
N LYS A 420 -1.90 -34.95 14.91
CA LYS A 420 -2.61 -36.09 14.35
C LYS A 420 -4.10 -35.81 14.18
N LYS A 421 -4.79 -35.30 15.19
CA LYS A 421 -6.19 -34.89 15.11
C LYS A 421 -6.43 -33.77 14.08
N GLY A 422 -5.48 -32.84 13.95
CA GLY A 422 -5.56 -31.77 12.97
C GLY A 422 -5.46 -32.27 11.52
N ILE A 423 -4.54 -33.21 11.26
CA ILE A 423 -4.39 -33.87 9.98
C ILE A 423 -5.58 -34.78 9.66
N GLU A 424 -6.07 -35.56 10.65
CA GLU A 424 -7.28 -36.35 10.49
C GLU A 424 -8.48 -35.50 10.08
N LYS A 425 -8.64 -34.33 10.71
CA LYS A 425 -9.72 -33.41 10.40
C LYS A 425 -9.56 -32.76 9.01
N LEU A 426 -8.32 -32.46 8.60
CA LEU A 426 -8.03 -31.86 7.30
C LEU A 426 -8.27 -32.82 6.15
N LEU A 427 -7.93 -34.10 6.35
CA LEU A 427 -7.95 -35.13 5.31
C LEU A 427 -9.20 -36.02 5.36
N GLU A 428 -9.99 -35.93 6.43
CA GLU A 428 -11.14 -36.79 6.71
C GLU A 428 -10.80 -38.29 6.70
N ARG A 429 -9.51 -38.62 6.95
CA ARG A 429 -9.00 -40.00 7.00
C ARG A 429 -7.80 -40.14 7.94
N ASN A 430 -7.49 -41.37 8.36
CA ASN A 430 -6.44 -41.66 9.35
C ASN A 430 -5.65 -42.95 9.07
N ASP A 431 -5.65 -43.42 7.83
CA ASP A 431 -5.07 -44.69 7.41
C ASP A 431 -3.61 -44.60 6.92
N TRP A 432 -2.88 -43.52 7.25
CA TRP A 432 -1.47 -43.40 6.93
C TRP A 432 -0.57 -44.37 7.74
N LYS A 433 0.59 -44.72 7.17
CA LYS A 433 1.59 -45.62 7.78
C LYS A 433 2.45 -44.94 8.84
N SER A 434 2.80 -43.66 8.63
CA SER A 434 3.65 -42.94 9.60
C SER A 434 3.40 -41.44 9.60
N LEU A 435 3.51 -40.85 10.80
CA LEU A 435 3.49 -39.40 11.02
C LEU A 435 4.81 -39.01 11.68
N GLN A 436 5.55 -38.10 11.07
CA GLN A 436 6.86 -37.68 11.54
C GLN A 436 6.94 -36.14 11.58
N HIS A 437 7.70 -35.63 12.53
CA HIS A 437 7.94 -34.18 12.72
C HIS A 437 9.35 -33.83 12.30
N CYS A 438 9.52 -32.68 11.64
CA CYS A 438 10.84 -32.20 11.28
C CYS A 438 11.52 -31.55 12.50
N GLY A 439 12.66 -32.11 12.91
CA GLY A 439 13.45 -31.61 14.04
C GLY A 439 14.18 -30.28 13.77
N SER A 440 14.38 -29.92 12.51
CA SER A 440 15.12 -28.69 12.11
C SER A 440 14.21 -27.50 11.86
N CYS A 441 12.89 -27.70 11.72
CA CYS A 441 11.95 -26.61 11.54
C CYS A 441 11.59 -25.95 12.87
N THR A 442 11.97 -24.69 13.07
CA THR A 442 11.65 -23.91 14.25
C THR A 442 10.26 -23.27 14.17
N GLY A 443 9.58 -23.17 15.30
CA GLY A 443 8.43 -22.26 15.49
C GLY A 443 7.06 -22.71 15.03
N GLY A 444 6.85 -23.95 14.61
CA GLY A 444 5.49 -24.35 14.24
C GLY A 444 5.34 -25.76 13.70
N GLY A 445 6.41 -26.51 13.66
CA GLY A 445 6.40 -27.92 13.34
C GLY A 445 5.92 -28.25 11.91
N MET A 446 6.86 -28.68 11.09
CA MET A 446 6.55 -29.38 9.84
C MET A 446 6.31 -30.86 10.13
N TRP A 447 5.26 -31.39 9.55
CA TRP A 447 4.85 -32.77 9.70
C TRP A 447 4.86 -33.48 8.36
N ARG A 448 5.30 -34.71 8.30
CA ARG A 448 5.29 -35.56 7.12
C ARG A 448 4.38 -36.77 7.39
N VAL A 449 3.41 -36.97 6.55
CA VAL A 449 2.53 -38.16 6.51
C VAL A 449 3.00 -39.04 5.38
N ARG A 450 3.17 -40.33 5.63
CA ARG A 450 3.43 -41.37 4.60
C ARG A 450 2.25 -42.31 4.50
N TRP A 451 1.81 -42.57 3.32
CA TRP A 451 0.66 -43.42 2.97
C TRP A 451 1.06 -44.84 2.59
#